data_6f7d205e380d27cea358d5e9c0f373d2
#
_entry.id   6f7d205e380d27cea358d5e9c0f373d2
#
_cell.length_a   1.000
_cell.length_b   1.000
_cell.length_c   1.000
_cell.angle_alpha   90.00
_cell.angle_beta   90.00
_cell.angle_gamma   90.00
#
_symmetry.space_group_name_H-M   'P 1'
#
loop_
_entity.id
_entity.type
_entity.pdbx_description
1 polymer ?
#
loop_
_entity_poly.entity_id
_entity_poly.type
_entity_poly.pdbx_seq_one_letter_code
_entity_poly.pdbx_strand_id
1 'polypeptide(L)'
;PKEITWQQLSNFLHGGAGINFLCRQHGFRLLLADSGVDYDLPYEQGIRNLSVGKGTRNFLKEAAMSPEECQLCLERGASLVDEVFESGCNVVSFGEMGIGNTSASSVWMHFFTRIPLEQCVGAGSGLNAAGVSHNAVNAIVDHAQGFKKESAGIYPHRNSQKHTRAQCECILSYSLVVM
;
A
#
# COMPACT_ATOMS: atom_id res chain seq x y z
N PRO A 1 7.24 5.97 12.80
CA PRO A 1 6.99 7.33 12.30
C PRO A 1 5.58 7.55 11.78
N LYS A 2 4.56 7.09 12.52
CA LYS A 2 3.16 7.34 12.19
C LYS A 2 2.80 8.84 12.17
N GLU A 3 3.51 9.63 12.97
CA GLU A 3 3.41 11.08 12.96
C GLU A 3 3.79 11.70 11.61
N ILE A 4 4.79 11.15 10.93
CA ILE A 4 5.22 11.64 9.60
C ILE A 4 4.13 11.36 8.57
N THR A 5 3.50 10.19 8.62
CA THR A 5 2.36 9.86 7.74
C THR A 5 1.20 10.83 7.96
N TRP A 6 0.89 11.12 9.23
CA TRP A 6 -0.12 12.14 9.56
C TRP A 6 0.24 13.54 9.08
N GLN A 7 1.48 13.97 9.30
CA GLN A 7 1.95 15.28 8.83
C GLN A 7 1.83 15.40 7.30
N GLN A 8 2.16 14.35 6.57
CA GLN A 8 2.02 14.34 5.12
C GLN A 8 0.54 14.35 4.69
N LEU A 9 -0.32 13.60 5.38
CA LEU A 9 -1.75 13.65 5.13
C LEU A 9 -2.33 15.05 5.40
N SER A 10 -1.93 15.68 6.50
CA SER A 10 -2.28 17.06 6.80
C SER A 10 -1.83 18.01 5.70
N ASN A 11 -0.65 17.79 5.13
CA ASN A 11 -0.16 18.56 3.99
C ASN A 11 -1.05 18.40 2.75
N PHE A 12 -1.54 17.19 2.46
CA PHE A 12 -2.54 16.97 1.39
C PHE A 12 -3.84 17.72 1.68
N LEU A 13 -4.36 17.65 2.89
CA LEU A 13 -5.61 18.33 3.28
C LEU A 13 -5.52 19.84 3.10
N HIS A 14 -4.38 20.43 3.46
CA HIS A 14 -4.14 21.86 3.33
C HIS A 14 -3.65 22.30 1.93
N GLY A 15 -3.58 21.37 0.98
CA GLY A 15 -3.25 21.68 -0.40
C GLY A 15 -1.77 21.97 -0.68
N GLY A 16 -0.87 21.56 0.22
CA GLY A 16 0.57 21.85 0.14
C GLY A 16 1.40 20.78 -0.56
N ALA A 17 0.87 19.59 -0.78
CA ALA A 17 1.59 18.52 -1.44
C ALA A 17 1.70 18.74 -2.96
N GLY A 18 2.74 18.17 -3.58
CA GLY A 18 2.95 18.29 -5.02
C GLY A 18 1.76 17.88 -5.87
N ILE A 19 1.06 16.79 -5.48
CA ILE A 19 -0.14 16.33 -6.19
C ILE A 19 -1.29 17.35 -6.11
N ASN A 20 -1.43 18.07 -5.00
CA ASN A 20 -2.43 19.13 -4.90
C ASN A 20 -2.17 20.23 -5.95
N PHE A 21 -0.91 20.56 -6.15
CA PHE A 21 -0.51 21.56 -7.13
C PHE A 21 -0.84 21.08 -8.54
N LEU A 22 -0.44 19.86 -8.89
CA LEU A 22 -0.72 19.27 -10.19
C LEU A 22 -2.22 19.14 -10.47
N CYS A 23 -2.99 18.69 -9.49
CA CYS A 23 -4.44 18.60 -9.62
C CYS A 23 -5.08 19.99 -9.88
N ARG A 24 -4.67 21.02 -9.15
CA ARG A 24 -5.15 22.38 -9.39
C ARG A 24 -4.78 22.90 -10.77
N GLN A 25 -3.54 22.65 -11.20
CA GLN A 25 -3.06 23.10 -12.50
C GLN A 25 -3.83 22.48 -13.67
N HIS A 26 -4.20 21.22 -13.55
CA HIS A 26 -4.85 20.45 -14.63
C HIS A 26 -6.37 20.30 -14.45
N GLY A 27 -6.96 20.88 -13.42
CA GLY A 27 -8.40 20.75 -13.15
C GLY A 27 -8.84 19.37 -12.71
N PHE A 28 -7.92 18.57 -12.13
CA PHE A 28 -8.24 17.26 -11.60
C PHE A 28 -8.77 17.35 -10.17
N ARG A 29 -9.69 16.47 -9.84
CA ARG A 29 -10.18 16.30 -8.47
C ARG A 29 -9.24 15.37 -7.71
N LEU A 30 -8.77 15.80 -6.55
CA LEU A 30 -8.02 14.98 -5.61
C LEU A 30 -8.97 14.39 -4.59
N LEU A 31 -8.93 13.08 -4.42
CA LEU A 31 -9.67 12.35 -3.41
C LEU A 31 -8.67 11.68 -2.47
N LEU A 32 -8.83 11.89 -1.18
CA LEU A 32 -7.98 11.28 -0.15
C LEU A 32 -8.73 10.13 0.51
N ALA A 33 -8.08 8.96 0.57
CA ALA A 33 -8.63 7.78 1.19
C ALA A 33 -7.62 7.14 2.15
N ASP A 34 -8.06 6.87 3.37
CA ASP A 34 -7.28 6.16 4.37
C ASP A 34 -7.46 4.65 4.21
N SER A 35 -6.37 3.93 3.96
CA SER A 35 -6.34 2.47 3.86
C SER A 35 -5.85 1.79 5.14
N GLY A 36 -5.56 2.53 6.20
CA GLY A 36 -5.13 1.96 7.47
C GLY A 36 -4.00 2.72 8.17
N VAL A 37 -4.02 4.03 8.12
CA VAL A 37 -3.06 4.86 8.84
C VAL A 37 -3.22 4.65 10.35
N ASP A 38 -2.12 4.35 11.05
CA ASP A 38 -2.12 4.21 12.52
C ASP A 38 -2.11 5.58 13.20
N TYR A 39 -3.18 6.34 12.97
CA TYR A 39 -3.44 7.63 13.57
C TYR A 39 -4.95 7.90 13.62
N ASP A 40 -5.39 8.78 14.52
CA ASP A 40 -6.78 9.21 14.56
C ASP A 40 -6.97 10.35 13.56
N LEU A 41 -7.65 10.05 12.46
CA LEU A 41 -7.78 10.96 11.32
C LEU A 41 -9.08 11.78 11.39
N PRO A 42 -9.05 13.04 10.96
CA PRO A 42 -10.22 13.90 10.89
C PRO A 42 -11.03 13.59 9.61
N TYR A 43 -11.78 12.50 9.61
CA TYR A 43 -12.58 12.07 8.45
C TYR A 43 -13.64 13.11 8.03
N GLU A 44 -14.08 13.94 8.96
CA GLU A 44 -14.99 15.06 8.68
C GLU A 44 -14.39 16.12 7.73
N GLN A 45 -13.08 16.11 7.53
CA GLN A 45 -12.39 16.98 6.58
C GLN A 45 -12.34 16.39 5.16
N GLY A 46 -13.10 15.33 4.89
CA GLY A 46 -13.27 14.79 3.55
C GLY A 46 -12.35 13.61 3.19
N ILE A 47 -11.70 13.01 4.17
CA ILE A 47 -10.95 11.76 3.97
C ILE A 47 -11.95 10.60 3.91
N ARG A 48 -11.86 9.76 2.88
CA ARG A 48 -12.63 8.52 2.79
C ARG A 48 -12.03 7.46 3.69
N ASN A 49 -12.81 6.90 4.59
CA ASN A 49 -12.36 5.83 5.47
C ASN A 49 -12.53 4.47 4.78
N LEU A 50 -11.43 3.92 4.25
CA LEU A 50 -11.36 2.56 3.71
C LEU A 50 -10.63 1.61 4.66
N SER A 51 -10.18 2.08 5.82
CA SER A 51 -9.37 1.34 6.77
C SER A 51 -10.14 0.15 7.36
N VAL A 52 -9.53 -1.02 7.34
CA VAL A 52 -10.00 -2.23 8.06
C VAL A 52 -9.28 -2.41 9.39
N GLY A 53 -8.26 -1.60 9.66
CA GLY A 53 -7.46 -1.61 10.88
C GLY A 53 -6.37 -0.54 10.84
N LYS A 54 -5.71 -0.32 11.95
CA LYS A 54 -4.58 0.62 12.06
C LYS A 54 -3.28 -0.07 11.65
N GLY A 55 -3.03 -0.14 10.35
CA GLY A 55 -1.92 -0.85 9.74
C GLY A 55 -2.15 -2.36 9.63
N THR A 56 -1.12 -3.07 9.21
CA THR A 56 -1.11 -4.53 9.11
C THR A 56 -0.29 -5.14 10.24
N ARG A 57 -0.42 -6.46 10.41
CA ARG A 57 0.52 -7.23 11.22
C ARG A 57 1.89 -7.29 10.54
N ASN A 58 2.91 -7.63 11.31
CA ASN A 58 4.25 -7.75 10.77
C ASN A 58 4.38 -9.04 9.93
N PHE A 59 4.41 -8.90 8.61
CA PHE A 59 4.50 -10.00 7.65
C PHE A 59 5.79 -10.86 7.79
N LEU A 60 6.79 -10.39 8.53
CA LEU A 60 7.97 -11.20 8.88
C LEU A 60 7.68 -12.22 9.99
N LYS A 61 6.57 -12.08 10.70
CA LYS A 61 6.22 -12.92 11.86
C LYS A 61 4.95 -13.73 11.63
N GLU A 62 4.00 -13.15 10.91
CA GLU A 62 2.67 -13.73 10.69
C GLU A 62 2.05 -13.14 9.43
N ALA A 63 0.88 -13.65 9.02
CA ALA A 63 0.13 -13.06 7.91
C ALA A 63 -0.23 -11.60 8.22
N ALA A 64 0.07 -10.69 7.29
CA ALA A 64 -0.17 -9.25 7.45
C ALA A 64 -1.65 -8.93 7.67
N MET A 65 -2.54 -9.72 7.07
CA MET A 65 -4.00 -9.61 7.14
C MET A 65 -4.65 -11.00 7.17
N SER A 66 -5.86 -11.09 7.70
CA SER A 66 -6.69 -12.27 7.48
C SER A 66 -7.30 -12.26 6.07
N PRO A 67 -7.79 -13.40 5.57
CA PRO A 67 -8.51 -13.43 4.29
C PRO A 67 -9.72 -12.50 4.27
N GLU A 68 -10.43 -12.39 5.39
CA GLU A 68 -11.62 -11.54 5.55
C GLU A 68 -11.24 -10.05 5.54
N GLU A 69 -10.17 -9.67 6.25
CA GLU A 69 -9.62 -8.30 6.20
C GLU A 69 -9.22 -7.92 4.79
N CYS A 70 -8.57 -8.83 4.07
CA CYS A 70 -8.19 -8.61 2.68
C CYS A 70 -9.40 -8.44 1.77
N GLN A 71 -10.37 -9.33 1.88
CA GLN A 71 -11.60 -9.25 1.09
C GLN A 71 -12.31 -7.91 1.32
N LEU A 72 -12.40 -7.48 2.58
CA LEU A 72 -13.01 -6.20 2.94
C LEU A 72 -12.25 -5.00 2.36
N CYS A 73 -10.92 -5.06 2.31
CA CYS A 73 -10.12 -4.01 1.64
C CYS A 73 -10.43 -3.91 0.15
N LEU A 74 -10.53 -5.06 -0.54
CA LEU A 74 -10.87 -5.10 -1.96
C LEU A 74 -12.28 -4.54 -2.22
N GLU A 75 -13.25 -4.92 -1.40
CA GLU A 75 -14.64 -4.44 -1.50
C GLU A 75 -14.73 -2.93 -1.26
N ARG A 76 -14.04 -2.39 -0.25
CA ARG A 76 -14.02 -0.95 0.01
C ARG A 76 -13.36 -0.17 -1.11
N GLY A 77 -12.26 -0.70 -1.67
CA GLY A 77 -11.60 -0.10 -2.83
C GLY A 77 -12.51 -0.08 -4.07
N ALA A 78 -13.19 -1.19 -4.35
CA ALA A 78 -14.15 -1.29 -5.45
C ALA A 78 -15.31 -0.29 -5.27
N SER A 79 -15.92 -0.25 -4.08
CA SER A 79 -17.01 0.68 -3.77
C SER A 79 -16.60 2.15 -3.95
N LEU A 80 -15.35 2.50 -3.64
CA LEU A 80 -14.86 3.85 -3.87
C LEU A 80 -14.76 4.19 -5.36
N VAL A 81 -14.32 3.23 -6.18
CA VAL A 81 -14.27 3.42 -7.65
C VAL A 81 -15.68 3.55 -8.22
N ASP A 82 -16.63 2.75 -7.73
CA ASP A 82 -18.05 2.86 -8.13
C ASP A 82 -18.62 4.25 -7.77
N GLU A 83 -18.38 4.75 -6.55
CA GLU A 83 -18.77 6.11 -6.14
C GLU A 83 -18.19 7.17 -7.09
N VAL A 84 -16.91 7.04 -7.42
CA VAL A 84 -16.24 7.98 -8.33
C VAL A 84 -16.83 7.92 -9.73
N PHE A 85 -17.12 6.73 -10.25
CA PHE A 85 -17.75 6.52 -11.54
C PHE A 85 -19.17 7.11 -11.59
N GLU A 86 -19.98 6.84 -10.58
CA GLU A 86 -21.34 7.37 -10.44
C GLU A 86 -21.37 8.92 -10.37
N SER A 87 -20.28 9.51 -9.86
CA SER A 87 -20.12 10.98 -9.88
C SER A 87 -19.81 11.57 -11.28
N GLY A 88 -19.78 10.73 -12.32
CA GLY A 88 -19.49 11.12 -13.70
C GLY A 88 -18.01 11.13 -14.07
N CYS A 89 -17.15 10.60 -13.22
CA CYS A 89 -15.73 10.47 -13.52
C CYS A 89 -15.47 9.21 -14.36
N ASN A 90 -14.78 9.33 -15.46
CA ASN A 90 -14.45 8.23 -16.37
C ASN A 90 -12.95 7.96 -16.51
N VAL A 91 -12.11 8.69 -15.81
CA VAL A 91 -10.66 8.49 -15.74
C VAL A 91 -10.22 8.61 -14.30
N VAL A 92 -9.56 7.58 -13.80
CA VAL A 92 -9.04 7.52 -12.43
C VAL A 92 -7.55 7.24 -12.50
N SER A 93 -6.77 7.96 -11.71
CA SER A 93 -5.35 7.71 -11.48
C SER A 93 -5.12 7.41 -10.01
N PHE A 94 -4.28 6.43 -9.72
CA PHE A 94 -3.99 6.01 -8.37
C PHE A 94 -2.62 6.52 -7.94
N GLY A 95 -2.54 6.96 -6.69
CA GLY A 95 -1.31 7.28 -6.01
C GLY A 95 -1.37 6.75 -4.59
N GLU A 96 -0.24 6.58 -3.96
CA GLU A 96 -0.16 6.10 -2.59
C GLU A 96 0.90 6.87 -1.80
N MET A 97 0.72 6.92 -0.50
CA MET A 97 1.69 7.48 0.43
C MET A 97 1.62 6.74 1.76
N GLY A 98 2.75 6.23 2.21
CA GLY A 98 2.87 5.57 3.50
C GLY A 98 4.33 5.29 3.84
N ILE A 99 4.74 5.64 5.04
CA ILE A 99 6.11 5.40 5.46
C ILE A 99 6.35 3.92 5.68
N GLY A 100 7.31 3.35 4.93
CA GLY A 100 7.68 1.94 5.00
C GLY A 100 6.98 1.03 3.98
N ASN A 101 6.04 1.53 3.18
CA ASN A 101 5.34 0.75 2.16
C ASN A 101 6.24 0.27 1.01
N THR A 102 7.38 0.93 0.79
CA THR A 102 8.37 0.51 -0.22
C THR A 102 8.90 -0.91 0.02
N SER A 103 8.96 -1.37 1.25
CA SER A 103 9.36 -2.75 1.57
C SER A 103 8.38 -3.77 1.01
N ALA A 104 7.08 -3.56 1.21
CA ALA A 104 6.03 -4.40 0.65
C ALA A 104 6.04 -4.35 -0.89
N SER A 105 6.20 -3.17 -1.47
CA SER A 105 6.30 -2.98 -2.93
C SER A 105 7.48 -3.73 -3.53
N SER A 106 8.63 -3.76 -2.86
CA SER A 106 9.81 -4.52 -3.30
C SER A 106 9.57 -6.03 -3.29
N VAL A 107 8.88 -6.54 -2.27
CA VAL A 107 8.49 -7.96 -2.21
C VAL A 107 7.54 -8.30 -3.37
N TRP A 108 6.57 -7.44 -3.66
CA TRP A 108 5.67 -7.60 -4.79
C TRP A 108 6.40 -7.58 -6.12
N MET A 109 7.31 -6.62 -6.32
CA MET A 109 8.12 -6.53 -7.52
C MET A 109 8.90 -7.83 -7.76
N HIS A 110 9.59 -8.34 -6.72
CA HIS A 110 10.27 -9.64 -6.78
C HIS A 110 9.31 -10.76 -7.17
N PHE A 111 8.15 -10.81 -6.53
CA PHE A 111 7.19 -11.89 -6.70
C PHE A 111 6.62 -11.96 -8.12
N PHE A 112 6.24 -10.82 -8.68
CA PHE A 112 5.65 -10.76 -10.03
C PHE A 112 6.69 -10.83 -11.15
N THR A 113 7.85 -10.22 -10.96
CA THR A 113 8.85 -10.09 -12.03
C THR A 113 9.93 -11.17 -11.99
N ARG A 114 10.09 -11.87 -10.86
CA ARG A 114 11.19 -12.80 -10.58
C ARG A 114 12.58 -12.13 -10.53
N ILE A 115 12.65 -10.82 -10.55
CA ILE A 115 13.89 -10.09 -10.29
C ILE A 115 14.37 -10.42 -8.88
N PRO A 116 15.67 -10.68 -8.65
CA PRO A 116 16.20 -10.91 -7.30
C PRO A 116 15.78 -9.80 -6.34
N LEU A 117 15.36 -10.16 -5.12
CA LEU A 117 14.79 -9.20 -4.18
C LEU A 117 15.77 -8.07 -3.82
N GLU A 118 17.06 -8.38 -3.79
CA GLU A 118 18.14 -7.42 -3.56
C GLU A 118 18.17 -6.30 -4.61
N GLN A 119 17.70 -6.59 -5.82
CA GLN A 119 17.59 -5.62 -6.91
C GLN A 119 16.26 -4.87 -6.88
N CYS A 120 15.27 -5.37 -6.16
CA CYS A 120 13.96 -4.74 -6.00
C CYS A 120 13.94 -3.73 -4.86
N VAL A 121 14.83 -3.85 -3.89
CA VAL A 121 14.85 -3.00 -2.68
C VAL A 121 15.63 -1.72 -2.97
N GLY A 122 14.96 -0.59 -2.77
CA GLY A 122 15.54 0.75 -2.85
C GLY A 122 15.68 1.42 -1.49
N ALA A 123 16.24 2.61 -1.47
CA ALA A 123 16.47 3.41 -0.27
C ALA A 123 15.17 3.87 0.43
N GLY A 124 14.04 3.83 -0.27
CA GLY A 124 12.81 4.42 0.25
C GLY A 124 12.98 5.90 0.60
N SER A 125 12.19 6.38 1.55
CA SER A 125 12.19 7.79 1.94
C SER A 125 13.17 8.16 3.07
N GLY A 126 13.99 7.24 3.56
CA GLY A 126 14.77 7.54 4.76
C GLY A 126 16.09 6.79 4.95
N LEU A 127 16.47 5.92 4.04
CA LEU A 127 17.72 5.18 4.16
C LEU A 127 18.79 5.77 3.24
N ASN A 128 19.99 6.00 3.79
CA ASN A 128 21.16 6.23 2.95
C ASN A 128 21.69 4.90 2.36
N ALA A 129 22.61 4.96 1.42
CA ALA A 129 23.14 3.79 0.72
C ALA A 129 23.71 2.71 1.68
N ALA A 130 24.23 3.11 2.85
CA ALA A 130 24.70 2.19 3.88
C ALA A 130 23.56 1.52 4.66
N GLY A 131 22.43 2.21 4.85
CA GLY A 131 21.24 1.68 5.53
C GLY A 131 20.44 0.70 4.67
N VAL A 132 20.52 0.80 3.34
CA VAL A 132 19.92 -0.15 2.40
C VAL A 132 20.64 -1.51 2.48
N SER A 133 21.92 -1.52 2.86
CA SER A 133 22.80 -2.65 2.54
C SER A 133 22.75 -3.83 3.52
N HIS A 134 22.17 -3.76 4.71
CA HIS A 134 22.41 -4.92 5.60
C HIS A 134 21.27 -5.49 6.44
N ASN A 135 20.35 -4.74 7.01
CA ASN A 135 19.42 -5.35 7.97
C ASN A 135 17.98 -5.50 7.48
N ALA A 136 17.45 -4.51 6.80
CA ALA A 136 16.07 -4.58 6.30
C ALA A 136 15.96 -5.46 5.04
N VAL A 137 16.97 -5.39 4.16
CA VAL A 137 17.03 -6.21 2.95
C VAL A 137 17.15 -7.68 3.29
N ASN A 138 18.08 -8.04 4.19
CA ASN A 138 18.30 -9.43 4.57
C ASN A 138 17.07 -10.02 5.29
N ALA A 139 16.44 -9.28 6.19
CA ALA A 139 15.21 -9.74 6.83
C ALA A 139 14.06 -9.96 5.83
N ILE A 140 13.91 -9.08 4.84
CA ILE A 140 12.92 -9.22 3.78
C ILE A 140 13.29 -10.37 2.84
N VAL A 141 14.58 -10.53 2.50
CA VAL A 141 15.11 -11.61 1.65
C VAL A 141 14.91 -12.97 2.30
N ASP A 142 15.28 -13.11 3.56
CA ASP A 142 15.17 -14.38 4.31
C ASP A 142 13.69 -14.81 4.41
N HIS A 143 12.80 -13.87 4.65
CA HIS A 143 11.37 -14.15 4.73
C HIS A 143 10.78 -14.51 3.35
N ALA A 144 11.13 -13.77 2.30
CA ALA A 144 10.69 -14.06 0.94
C ALA A 144 11.19 -15.42 0.42
N GLN A 145 12.35 -15.90 0.90
CA GLN A 145 12.82 -17.25 0.63
C GLN A 145 11.97 -18.33 1.34
N GLY A 146 11.43 -18.03 2.52
CA GLY A 146 10.43 -18.85 3.21
C GLY A 146 9.13 -18.98 2.37
N PHE A 147 8.65 -17.88 1.80
CA PHE A 147 7.50 -17.85 0.89
C PHE A 147 7.69 -18.73 -0.36
N LYS A 148 8.91 -18.84 -0.90
CA LYS A 148 9.18 -19.72 -2.06
C LYS A 148 8.89 -21.19 -1.78
N LYS A 149 9.03 -21.67 -0.55
CA LYS A 149 8.76 -23.07 -0.20
C LYS A 149 7.25 -23.35 -0.14
N GLU A 150 6.46 -22.40 0.31
CA GLU A 150 4.99 -22.56 0.40
C GLU A 150 4.28 -22.17 -0.90
N SER A 151 4.83 -21.23 -1.66
CA SER A 151 4.23 -20.70 -2.89
C SER A 151 4.61 -21.48 -4.16
N ALA A 152 5.52 -22.45 -4.11
CA ALA A 152 5.81 -23.32 -5.27
C ALA A 152 4.56 -24.09 -5.78
N GLY A 153 3.46 -24.10 -5.00
CA GLY A 153 2.14 -24.58 -5.40
C GLY A 153 1.13 -23.50 -5.80
N ILE A 154 1.51 -22.23 -5.83
CA ILE A 154 0.56 -21.10 -5.93
C ILE A 154 0.43 -20.56 -7.37
N TYR A 155 1.29 -20.91 -8.30
CA TYR A 155 1.17 -20.56 -9.72
C TYR A 155 0.84 -21.78 -10.57
N PRO A 156 -0.43 -22.14 -10.69
CA PRO A 156 -1.02 -22.31 -11.99
C PRO A 156 -2.45 -21.78 -12.07
N HIS A 157 -2.72 -20.98 -13.09
CA HIS A 157 -4.03 -20.66 -13.62
C HIS A 157 -5.06 -19.88 -12.77
N ARG A 158 -5.64 -18.94 -13.39
CA ARG A 158 -6.72 -17.95 -13.19
C ARG A 158 -7.91 -18.28 -12.25
N ASN A 159 -7.90 -19.29 -11.40
CA ASN A 159 -9.12 -19.70 -10.68
C ASN A 159 -8.87 -20.33 -9.30
N SER A 160 -8.10 -19.74 -8.41
CA SER A 160 -8.10 -20.25 -7.04
C SER A 160 -8.07 -19.15 -5.97
N GLN A 161 -8.96 -19.26 -5.00
CA GLN A 161 -9.03 -18.42 -3.79
C GLN A 161 -7.71 -18.33 -2.99
N LYS A 162 -6.75 -19.23 -3.27
CA LYS A 162 -5.42 -19.23 -2.66
C LYS A 162 -4.52 -18.09 -3.16
N HIS A 163 -4.79 -17.52 -4.35
CA HIS A 163 -4.06 -16.37 -4.87
C HIS A 163 -4.29 -15.10 -4.04
N THR A 164 -5.49 -14.94 -3.53
CA THR A 164 -5.91 -13.77 -2.77
C THR A 164 -5.12 -13.62 -1.48
N ARG A 165 -4.78 -14.71 -0.80
CA ARG A 165 -4.14 -14.68 0.51
C ARG A 165 -2.70 -14.14 0.46
N ALA A 166 -1.88 -14.66 -0.43
CA ALA A 166 -0.50 -14.16 -0.61
C ALA A 166 -0.47 -12.74 -1.17
N GLN A 167 -1.46 -12.39 -2.01
CA GLN A 167 -1.60 -11.03 -2.54
C GLN A 167 -1.95 -10.02 -1.46
N CYS A 168 -2.81 -10.36 -0.52
CA CYS A 168 -3.23 -9.47 0.55
C CYS A 168 -2.19 -9.34 1.67
N GLU A 169 -1.39 -10.34 1.89
CA GLU A 169 -0.36 -10.35 2.93
C GLU A 169 0.70 -9.24 2.76
N CYS A 170 0.83 -8.66 1.57
CA CYS A 170 1.83 -7.63 1.26
C CYS A 170 1.28 -6.22 0.97
N ILE A 171 -0.02 -6.04 0.74
CA ILE A 171 -0.53 -4.80 0.10
C ILE A 171 -0.63 -3.61 1.06
N LEU A 172 -0.82 -3.81 2.34
CA LEU A 172 -1.21 -2.72 3.23
C LEU A 172 -0.26 -2.51 4.40
N SER A 173 0.87 -1.93 4.14
CA SER A 173 1.59 -1.17 5.14
C SER A 173 1.16 0.30 5.02
N TYR A 174 0.37 0.81 5.97
CA TYR A 174 0.11 2.24 6.21
C TYR A 174 -0.02 3.11 4.94
N SER A 175 -0.92 2.81 4.03
CA SER A 175 -1.01 3.55 2.78
C SER A 175 -2.22 4.49 2.77
N LEU A 176 -1.98 5.72 2.34
CA LEU A 176 -2.99 6.66 1.91
C LEU A 176 -3.14 6.49 0.40
N VAL A 177 -4.34 6.23 -0.06
CA VAL A 177 -4.64 6.22 -1.50
C VAL A 177 -5.06 7.61 -1.91
N VAL A 178 -4.45 8.11 -2.97
CA VAL A 178 -4.75 9.40 -3.59
C VAL A 178 -5.29 9.11 -4.99
N MET A 179 -6.48 9.58 -5.27
CA MET A 179 -7.12 9.44 -6.58
C MET A 179 -7.48 10.79 -7.16
#